data_ff0aab3439b9e0f43cba8c414102837e
#
_entry.id   ff0aab3439b9e0f43cba8c414102837e
#
_cell.length_a   1.000
_cell.length_b   1.000
_cell.length_c   1.000
_cell.angle_alpha   90.00
_cell.angle_beta   90.00
_cell.angle_gamma   90.00
#
_symmetry.space_group_name_H-M   'P 1'
#
loop_
_entity.id
_entity.type
_entity.pdbx_description
1 polymer ?
#
loop_
_entity_poly.entity_id
_entity_poly.type
_entity_poly.pdbx_seq_one_letter_code
_entity_poly.pdbx_strand_id
1 'polypeptide(L)'
;VNESHYSIHYVTFKPNHKPINPKDMSEEKPWLKQYSAGVPANIDADKYENLNSFIDHALKTYKDRKAFSCMGKELTYKQIDAMSRDFGAYLSSRGLKPGDRIGLMMPNLLQYPIALFGAMRAGLVVVNTNPLYTPREMKHQFTDSGVKAIVIAENFAHNLEKIIGETQIDTVIVTSLGEMLGTIKGAIVNFVVRYIKKLVPKFNLNNTISFNEALKGGERFTLPDFEDGPHRVILHQYTGGTTGVAKGAMLTNRNIVSNMLMIKAILTTRLTDESERVLCPLPLYHIFAFTTNCLAMMSVGALSVLVTNPRDLDSIVKEFKNYPISLMTGVNTLFNALLHHDAFRKLDFKKLKICVGGGMAVQQSVAEEWQEVTGCPITEGYGLTETSPVASVNPIDGRQRLGSIGMPAPSTDMRVVDEEGNVLGANQAGEIQIKGPQVMKGYYNRPKETDAVINSEGWFSSGDIGERMDDGFFRIVDRKKDMINVSGFNVYPNEIEDVLAMHPKVLEAAAIGIPDPKSNEVVKVFIVKKDKSLKKKELIAYCRENLTGYKVPKAIEWVDELPKSNVGKILRRELRDAEEAKS
;
A
#
# COMPACT_ATOMS: atom_id res chain seq x y z
N VAL A 1 -17.79 -37.95 -12.89
CA VAL A 1 -17.91 -38.39 -11.50
C VAL A 1 -16.53 -38.84 -11.05
N ASN A 2 -15.76 -37.96 -10.47
CA ASN A 2 -14.62 -38.28 -9.64
C ASN A 2 -14.47 -37.14 -8.63
N GLU A 3 -14.97 -37.40 -7.43
CA GLU A 3 -14.74 -36.59 -6.26
C GLU A 3 -13.32 -36.83 -5.76
N SER A 4 -12.42 -35.88 -5.99
CA SER A 4 -11.10 -35.86 -5.34
C SER A 4 -11.22 -35.12 -4.00
N HIS A 5 -11.36 -35.93 -2.93
CA HIS A 5 -11.22 -35.43 -1.56
C HIS A 5 -9.78 -34.94 -1.31
N TYR A 6 -9.57 -33.64 -1.22
CA TYR A 6 -8.34 -33.09 -0.66
C TYR A 6 -8.43 -33.10 0.87
N SER A 7 -7.84 -34.12 1.48
CA SER A 7 -7.63 -34.16 2.92
C SER A 7 -6.51 -33.18 3.31
N ILE A 8 -6.87 -32.10 3.98
CA ILE A 8 -5.91 -31.20 4.62
C ILE A 8 -5.41 -31.92 5.89
N HIS A 9 -4.20 -32.48 5.84
CA HIS A 9 -3.55 -33.04 7.02
C HIS A 9 -3.02 -31.90 7.89
N TYR A 10 -3.70 -31.60 8.98
CA TYR A 10 -3.19 -30.78 10.06
C TYR A 10 -2.12 -31.55 10.83
N VAL A 11 -0.88 -31.09 10.74
CA VAL A 11 0.23 -31.63 11.51
C VAL A 11 0.11 -31.15 12.96
N THR A 12 -0.11 -32.07 13.88
CA THR A 12 -0.03 -31.81 15.32
C THR A 12 1.41 -31.52 15.71
N PHE A 13 1.68 -30.30 16.20
CA PHE A 13 2.99 -29.86 16.66
C PHE A 13 3.43 -30.72 17.87
N LYS A 14 4.56 -31.40 17.74
CA LYS A 14 5.39 -31.86 18.88
C LYS A 14 6.56 -30.90 19.01
N PRO A 15 6.79 -30.25 20.18
CA PRO A 15 7.93 -29.37 20.40
C PRO A 15 9.17 -30.23 20.68
N ASN A 16 9.96 -30.55 19.67
CA ASN A 16 11.32 -31.07 19.82
C ASN A 16 12.09 -30.91 18.50
N HIS A 17 12.56 -29.70 18.20
CA HIS A 17 13.66 -29.54 17.25
C HIS A 17 14.73 -28.64 17.84
N LYS A 18 15.98 -29.12 17.80
CA LYS A 18 17.16 -28.32 18.18
C LYS A 18 17.29 -27.12 17.25
N PRO A 19 17.65 -25.92 17.76
CA PRO A 19 17.94 -24.77 16.92
C PRO A 19 19.06 -25.13 15.92
N ILE A 20 18.84 -24.79 14.65
CA ILE A 20 19.82 -24.99 13.59
C ILE A 20 20.94 -23.95 13.78
N ASN A 21 22.18 -24.37 13.63
CA ASN A 21 23.34 -23.48 13.76
C ASN A 21 23.22 -22.32 12.75
N PRO A 22 23.30 -21.04 13.17
CA PRO A 22 23.18 -19.90 12.28
C PRO A 22 24.17 -19.89 11.09
N LYS A 23 25.29 -20.59 11.20
CA LYS A 23 26.28 -20.73 10.13
C LYS A 23 25.81 -21.63 8.98
N ASP A 24 24.92 -22.58 9.24
CA ASP A 24 24.42 -23.51 8.21
C ASP A 24 23.28 -22.92 7.39
N MET A 25 22.65 -21.83 7.85
CA MET A 25 21.53 -21.16 7.18
C MET A 25 21.94 -19.94 6.35
N SER A 26 23.19 -19.45 6.48
CA SER A 26 23.65 -18.24 5.78
C SER A 26 23.95 -18.46 4.28
N GLU A 27 23.98 -19.68 3.79
CA GLU A 27 24.39 -20.00 2.41
C GLU A 27 23.26 -20.45 1.47
N GLU A 28 22.11 -20.91 1.97
CA GLU A 28 21.02 -21.37 1.09
C GLU A 28 19.86 -20.38 1.01
N LYS A 29 19.75 -19.69 -0.12
CA LYS A 29 18.58 -18.90 -0.52
C LYS A 29 17.68 -19.76 -1.43
N PRO A 30 16.85 -20.66 -0.87
CA PRO A 30 16.10 -21.64 -1.67
C PRO A 30 15.15 -20.99 -2.67
N TRP A 31 14.66 -19.79 -2.36
CA TRP A 31 13.78 -19.02 -3.23
C TRP A 31 14.40 -18.62 -4.57
N LEU A 32 15.73 -18.50 -4.67
CA LEU A 32 16.38 -18.15 -5.94
C LEU A 32 16.13 -19.18 -7.04
N LYS A 33 15.94 -20.46 -6.66
CA LYS A 33 15.59 -21.54 -7.59
C LYS A 33 14.15 -21.43 -8.11
N GLN A 34 13.32 -20.66 -7.43
CA GLN A 34 11.90 -20.49 -7.74
C GLN A 34 11.61 -19.21 -8.52
N TYR A 35 12.60 -18.34 -8.70
CA TYR A 35 12.40 -17.11 -9.46
C TYR A 35 11.93 -17.41 -10.89
N SER A 36 11.03 -16.57 -11.41
CA SER A 36 10.61 -16.62 -12.80
C SER A 36 11.81 -16.38 -13.73
N ALA A 37 11.80 -17.04 -14.88
CA ALA A 37 12.84 -16.83 -15.88
C ALA A 37 13.01 -15.34 -16.21
N GLY A 38 14.25 -14.85 -16.15
CA GLY A 38 14.58 -13.44 -16.38
C GLY A 38 14.55 -12.54 -15.13
N VAL A 39 14.06 -13.02 -13.99
CA VAL A 39 14.18 -12.29 -12.71
C VAL A 39 15.59 -12.51 -12.14
N PRO A 40 16.42 -11.46 -11.98
CA PRO A 40 17.77 -11.59 -11.45
C PRO A 40 17.73 -11.82 -9.93
N ALA A 41 18.76 -12.49 -9.39
CA ALA A 41 18.93 -12.61 -7.94
C ALA A 41 19.14 -11.25 -7.26
N ASN A 42 19.83 -10.34 -7.94
CA ASN A 42 20.14 -9.01 -7.42
C ASN A 42 19.84 -7.95 -8.49
N ILE A 43 19.34 -6.79 -8.04
CA ILE A 43 19.24 -5.57 -8.85
C ILE A 43 20.57 -4.81 -8.78
N ASP A 44 20.81 -3.95 -9.77
CA ASP A 44 21.84 -2.93 -9.69
C ASP A 44 21.28 -1.69 -8.98
N ALA A 45 21.48 -1.62 -7.66
CA ALA A 45 20.96 -0.54 -6.83
C ALA A 45 21.62 0.82 -7.11
N ASP A 46 22.75 0.83 -7.80
CA ASP A 46 23.53 2.03 -8.15
C ASP A 46 23.30 2.46 -9.62
N LYS A 47 22.37 1.81 -10.33
CA LYS A 47 21.99 2.15 -11.71
C LYS A 47 21.58 3.61 -11.89
N TYR A 48 20.98 4.19 -10.90
CA TYR A 48 20.65 5.62 -10.84
C TYR A 48 21.22 6.20 -9.55
N GLU A 49 21.95 7.30 -9.66
CA GLU A 49 22.57 7.99 -8.53
C GLU A 49 21.52 8.40 -7.46
N ASN A 50 20.36 8.84 -7.93
CA ASN A 50 19.26 9.30 -7.11
C ASN A 50 17.92 9.18 -7.87
N LEU A 51 16.80 9.47 -7.22
CA LEU A 51 15.49 9.38 -7.84
C LEU A 51 15.29 10.43 -8.94
N ASN A 52 15.86 11.63 -8.83
CA ASN A 52 15.78 12.66 -9.87
C ASN A 52 16.45 12.21 -11.17
N SER A 53 17.61 11.54 -11.09
CA SER A 53 18.28 10.99 -12.28
C SER A 53 17.45 9.91 -12.98
N PHE A 54 16.73 9.07 -12.22
CA PHE A 54 15.76 8.13 -12.80
C PHE A 54 14.57 8.87 -13.45
N ILE A 55 13.98 9.85 -12.75
CA ILE A 55 12.84 10.64 -13.27
C ILE A 55 13.24 11.32 -14.58
N ASP A 56 14.37 12.01 -14.63
CA ASP A 56 14.86 12.70 -15.82
C ASP A 56 15.13 11.71 -16.97
N HIS A 57 15.71 10.54 -16.66
CA HIS A 57 15.91 9.48 -17.65
C HIS A 57 14.57 9.02 -18.25
N ALA A 58 13.58 8.72 -17.43
CA ALA A 58 12.29 8.23 -17.89
C ALA A 58 11.52 9.30 -18.70
N LEU A 59 11.48 10.54 -18.20
CA LEU A 59 10.80 11.66 -18.86
C LEU A 59 11.42 12.00 -20.22
N LYS A 60 12.72 11.88 -20.33
CA LYS A 60 13.45 12.08 -21.61
C LYS A 60 13.25 10.92 -22.58
N THR A 61 13.38 9.67 -22.08
CA THR A 61 13.31 8.45 -22.91
C THR A 61 11.93 8.29 -23.53
N TYR A 62 10.87 8.53 -22.76
CA TYR A 62 9.49 8.29 -23.17
C TYR A 62 8.72 9.59 -23.49
N LYS A 63 9.41 10.69 -23.77
CA LYS A 63 8.90 12.08 -23.87
C LYS A 63 7.58 12.21 -24.63
N ASP A 64 7.41 11.48 -25.73
CA ASP A 64 6.28 11.59 -26.63
C ASP A 64 5.12 10.63 -26.27
N ARG A 65 5.35 9.71 -25.32
CA ARG A 65 4.31 8.80 -24.81
C ARG A 65 3.42 9.50 -23.78
N LYS A 66 2.21 8.98 -23.59
CA LYS A 66 1.31 9.37 -22.51
C LYS A 66 1.78 8.78 -21.20
N ALA A 67 1.90 9.61 -20.17
CA ALA A 67 2.41 9.23 -18.85
C ALA A 67 1.28 8.97 -17.84
N PHE A 68 0.37 9.93 -17.73
CA PHE A 68 -0.74 9.87 -16.79
C PHE A 68 -2.05 10.27 -17.47
N SER A 69 -3.12 9.59 -17.08
CA SER A 69 -4.50 9.94 -17.44
C SER A 69 -5.35 10.09 -16.18
N CYS A 70 -6.25 11.07 -16.17
CA CYS A 70 -7.26 11.22 -15.12
C CYS A 70 -8.54 11.78 -15.74
N MET A 71 -9.66 11.14 -15.49
CA MET A 71 -10.97 11.56 -16.03
C MET A 71 -10.93 11.81 -17.56
N GLY A 72 -10.13 11.03 -18.32
CA GLY A 72 -9.99 11.15 -19.77
C GLY A 72 -9.13 12.33 -20.26
N LYS A 73 -8.46 13.07 -19.38
CA LYS A 73 -7.38 14.00 -19.73
C LYS A 73 -6.05 13.28 -19.59
N GLU A 74 -5.24 13.35 -20.62
CA GLU A 74 -3.93 12.70 -20.66
C GLU A 74 -2.82 13.76 -20.71
N LEU A 75 -1.70 13.46 -20.04
CA LEU A 75 -0.45 14.23 -20.12
C LEU A 75 0.66 13.32 -20.62
N THR A 76 1.50 13.83 -21.53
CA THR A 76 2.70 13.14 -21.99
C THR A 76 3.83 13.26 -20.98
N TYR A 77 4.84 12.36 -21.09
CA TYR A 77 6.06 12.46 -20.29
C TYR A 77 6.74 13.82 -20.45
N LYS A 78 6.76 14.38 -21.68
CA LYS A 78 7.29 15.73 -21.96
C LYS A 78 6.51 16.82 -21.21
N GLN A 79 5.18 16.72 -21.13
CA GLN A 79 4.37 17.70 -20.40
C GLN A 79 4.61 17.59 -18.88
N ILE A 80 4.73 16.37 -18.35
CA ILE A 80 5.09 16.16 -16.94
C ILE A 80 6.48 16.72 -16.63
N ASP A 81 7.46 16.56 -17.55
CA ASP A 81 8.80 17.13 -17.40
C ASP A 81 8.74 18.64 -17.26
N ALA A 82 8.12 19.34 -18.22
CA ALA A 82 8.01 20.79 -18.21
C ALA A 82 7.30 21.30 -16.94
N MET A 83 6.07 20.77 -16.68
CA MET A 83 5.25 21.22 -15.55
C MET A 83 5.92 20.96 -14.19
N SER A 84 6.64 19.84 -14.03
CA SER A 84 7.34 19.56 -12.78
C SER A 84 8.57 20.42 -12.58
N ARG A 85 9.26 20.84 -13.65
CA ARG A 85 10.34 21.84 -13.58
C ARG A 85 9.79 23.20 -13.14
N ASP A 86 8.71 23.66 -13.77
CA ASP A 86 8.07 24.92 -13.43
C ASP A 86 7.59 24.91 -11.97
N PHE A 87 6.95 23.81 -11.56
CA PHE A 87 6.48 23.68 -10.17
C PHE A 87 7.64 23.70 -9.16
N GLY A 88 8.73 22.96 -9.43
CA GLY A 88 9.93 22.98 -8.58
C GLY A 88 10.58 24.36 -8.49
N ALA A 89 10.70 25.05 -9.64
CA ALA A 89 11.22 26.41 -9.71
C ALA A 89 10.35 27.41 -8.91
N TYR A 90 9.01 27.26 -8.99
CA TYR A 90 8.08 28.02 -8.15
C TYR A 90 8.34 27.80 -6.66
N LEU A 91 8.44 26.55 -6.21
CA LEU A 91 8.70 26.23 -4.80
C LEU A 91 10.01 26.87 -4.30
N SER A 92 11.07 26.77 -5.09
CA SER A 92 12.36 27.41 -4.78
C SER A 92 12.24 28.95 -4.71
N SER A 93 11.45 29.56 -5.60
CA SER A 93 11.20 31.01 -5.59
C SER A 93 10.46 31.51 -4.35
N ARG A 94 9.74 30.58 -3.65
CA ARG A 94 9.09 30.87 -2.37
C ARG A 94 10.04 30.77 -1.17
N GLY A 95 11.31 30.54 -1.41
CA GLY A 95 12.33 30.44 -0.36
C GLY A 95 12.48 29.06 0.27
N LEU A 96 11.79 28.06 -0.26
CA LEU A 96 11.96 26.66 0.16
C LEU A 96 13.34 26.16 -0.27
N LYS A 97 14.02 25.46 0.62
CA LYS A 97 15.39 24.98 0.43
C LYS A 97 15.43 23.45 0.41
N PRO A 98 16.45 22.83 -0.22
CA PRO A 98 16.68 21.40 -0.12
C PRO A 98 16.62 20.91 1.33
N GLY A 99 15.87 19.83 1.58
CA GLY A 99 15.60 19.29 2.91
C GLY A 99 14.37 19.87 3.62
N ASP A 100 13.78 20.97 3.14
CA ASP A 100 12.46 21.41 3.63
C ASP A 100 11.36 20.41 3.24
N ARG A 101 10.28 20.35 4.02
CA ARG A 101 9.19 19.39 3.83
C ARG A 101 7.99 20.05 3.18
N ILE A 102 7.41 19.31 2.21
CA ILE A 102 6.17 19.69 1.54
C ILE A 102 5.12 18.60 1.69
N GLY A 103 3.94 18.97 2.15
CA GLY A 103 2.78 18.08 2.21
C GLY A 103 2.09 17.93 0.84
N LEU A 104 1.79 16.70 0.42
CA LEU A 104 0.92 16.43 -0.73
C LEU A 104 -0.36 15.77 -0.23
N MET A 105 -1.47 16.51 -0.26
CA MET A 105 -2.76 16.08 0.30
C MET A 105 -3.87 16.17 -0.73
N MET A 106 -3.93 15.16 -1.59
CA MET A 106 -4.93 15.08 -2.67
C MET A 106 -5.20 13.62 -3.05
N PRO A 107 -6.37 13.30 -3.63
CA PRO A 107 -6.60 12.01 -4.25
C PRO A 107 -5.76 11.85 -5.53
N ASN A 108 -5.95 10.75 -6.25
CA ASN A 108 -5.30 10.54 -7.55
C ASN A 108 -5.77 11.58 -8.57
N LEU A 109 -4.91 12.55 -8.85
CA LEU A 109 -5.10 13.64 -9.79
C LEU A 109 -3.84 13.82 -10.64
N LEU A 110 -3.95 14.49 -11.80
CA LEU A 110 -2.80 14.84 -12.65
C LEU A 110 -1.79 15.75 -11.93
N GLN A 111 -2.27 16.55 -10.98
CA GLN A 111 -1.44 17.44 -10.15
C GLN A 111 -0.47 16.67 -9.26
N TYR A 112 -0.84 15.45 -8.83
CA TYR A 112 0.00 14.69 -7.90
C TYR A 112 1.41 14.38 -8.47
N PRO A 113 1.57 13.71 -9.62
CA PRO A 113 2.90 13.44 -10.18
C PRO A 113 3.68 14.72 -10.52
N ILE A 114 3.01 15.80 -10.94
CA ILE A 114 3.65 17.09 -11.21
C ILE A 114 4.23 17.69 -9.92
N ALA A 115 3.41 17.73 -8.86
CA ALA A 115 3.82 18.26 -7.56
C ALA A 115 4.93 17.40 -6.93
N LEU A 116 4.80 16.08 -7.01
CA LEU A 116 5.78 15.11 -6.52
C LEU A 116 7.15 15.34 -7.17
N PHE A 117 7.22 15.30 -8.50
CA PHE A 117 8.49 15.42 -9.21
C PHE A 117 9.07 16.83 -9.10
N GLY A 118 8.21 17.86 -9.09
CA GLY A 118 8.67 19.22 -8.88
C GLY A 118 9.26 19.44 -7.48
N ALA A 119 8.63 18.92 -6.44
CA ALA A 119 9.15 18.97 -5.08
C ALA A 119 10.51 18.24 -4.97
N MET A 120 10.63 17.06 -5.57
CA MET A 120 11.90 16.30 -5.57
C MET A 120 13.01 17.03 -6.32
N ARG A 121 12.70 17.66 -7.46
CA ARG A 121 13.63 18.50 -8.23
C ARG A 121 14.06 19.76 -7.50
N ALA A 122 13.23 20.29 -6.62
CA ALA A 122 13.59 21.38 -5.72
C ALA A 122 14.35 20.91 -4.46
N GLY A 123 14.66 19.62 -4.34
CA GLY A 123 15.35 19.04 -3.20
C GLY A 123 14.50 18.88 -1.95
N LEU A 124 13.19 19.05 -2.04
CA LEU A 124 12.30 18.97 -0.88
C LEU A 124 12.06 17.50 -0.45
N VAL A 125 11.72 17.32 0.81
CA VAL A 125 11.25 16.04 1.35
C VAL A 125 9.73 16.03 1.27
N VAL A 126 9.19 15.07 0.52
CA VAL A 126 7.73 14.95 0.36
C VAL A 126 7.13 14.27 1.58
N VAL A 127 6.03 14.81 2.08
CA VAL A 127 5.20 14.23 3.15
C VAL A 127 3.85 13.88 2.54
N ASN A 128 3.70 12.63 2.13
CA ASN A 128 2.43 12.15 1.60
C ASN A 128 1.38 12.14 2.72
N THR A 129 0.27 12.81 2.45
CA THR A 129 -0.79 13.00 3.44
C THR A 129 -2.10 12.43 2.92
N ASN A 130 -2.74 11.63 3.74
CA ASN A 130 -4.05 11.09 3.44
C ASN A 130 -5.09 12.24 3.43
N PRO A 131 -5.81 12.47 2.30
CA PRO A 131 -6.79 13.54 2.22
C PRO A 131 -7.96 13.42 3.22
N LEU A 132 -8.22 12.21 3.72
CA LEU A 132 -9.31 11.95 4.66
C LEU A 132 -8.90 12.10 6.13
N TYR A 133 -7.68 12.54 6.41
CA TYR A 133 -7.25 12.80 7.79
C TYR A 133 -8.11 13.88 8.45
N THR A 134 -8.42 13.63 9.71
CA THR A 134 -9.05 14.61 10.59
C THR A 134 -8.08 15.77 10.88
N PRO A 135 -8.57 16.93 11.34
CA PRO A 135 -7.69 18.02 11.78
C PRO A 135 -6.65 17.59 12.82
N ARG A 136 -7.00 16.68 13.74
CA ARG A 136 -6.08 16.15 14.75
C ARG A 136 -4.93 15.34 14.12
N GLU A 137 -5.22 14.46 13.17
CA GLU A 137 -4.21 13.66 12.47
C GLU A 137 -3.32 14.54 11.60
N MET A 138 -3.91 15.51 10.87
CA MET A 138 -3.16 16.50 10.08
C MET A 138 -2.22 17.31 10.96
N LYS A 139 -2.72 17.85 12.09
CA LYS A 139 -1.92 18.62 13.04
C LYS A 139 -0.72 17.79 13.51
N HIS A 140 -0.97 16.54 13.94
CA HIS A 140 0.11 15.66 14.36
C HIS A 140 1.15 15.47 13.26
N GLN A 141 0.73 15.07 12.06
CA GLN A 141 1.64 14.81 10.95
C GLN A 141 2.45 16.04 10.55
N PHE A 142 1.81 17.21 10.45
CA PHE A 142 2.47 18.44 9.98
C PHE A 142 3.39 19.05 11.04
N THR A 143 3.06 18.97 12.32
CA THR A 143 3.95 19.43 13.39
C THR A 143 5.13 18.48 13.59
N ASP A 144 4.92 17.17 13.56
CA ASP A 144 5.98 16.16 13.71
C ASP A 144 6.96 16.22 12.53
N SER A 145 6.47 16.31 11.29
CA SER A 145 7.31 16.40 10.09
C SER A 145 7.91 17.79 9.86
N GLY A 146 7.34 18.84 10.43
CA GLY A 146 7.74 20.23 10.20
C GLY A 146 7.52 20.68 8.76
N VAL A 147 6.36 20.36 8.17
CA VAL A 147 5.96 20.80 6.82
C VAL A 147 5.90 22.31 6.74
N LYS A 148 6.56 22.89 5.73
CA LYS A 148 6.57 24.34 5.45
C LYS A 148 5.68 24.74 4.28
N ALA A 149 5.42 23.82 3.34
CA ALA A 149 4.54 24.05 2.19
C ALA A 149 3.55 22.90 2.05
N ILE A 150 2.39 23.16 1.49
CA ILE A 150 1.39 22.13 1.22
C ILE A 150 0.71 22.33 -0.14
N VAL A 151 0.52 21.23 -0.87
CA VAL A 151 -0.45 21.17 -1.98
C VAL A 151 -1.65 20.39 -1.48
N ILE A 152 -2.81 21.04 -1.44
CA ILE A 152 -4.03 20.46 -0.88
C ILE A 152 -5.21 20.59 -1.87
N ALA A 153 -5.99 19.51 -2.02
CA ALA A 153 -7.24 19.60 -2.75
C ALA A 153 -8.29 20.39 -1.94
N GLU A 154 -9.00 21.31 -2.61
CA GLU A 154 -9.96 22.25 -1.99
C GLU A 154 -11.03 21.56 -1.13
N ASN A 155 -11.34 20.31 -1.42
CA ASN A 155 -12.26 19.48 -0.66
C ASN A 155 -11.87 19.33 0.82
N PHE A 156 -10.58 19.45 1.11
CA PHE A 156 -10.01 19.19 2.44
C PHE A 156 -9.41 20.44 3.09
N ALA A 157 -9.40 21.57 2.38
CA ALA A 157 -8.81 22.83 2.82
C ALA A 157 -9.44 23.38 4.13
N HIS A 158 -10.74 23.12 4.36
CA HIS A 158 -11.45 23.46 5.60
C HIS A 158 -10.89 22.78 6.85
N ASN A 159 -10.24 21.61 6.70
CA ASN A 159 -9.55 20.93 7.81
C ASN A 159 -8.19 21.58 8.08
N LEU A 160 -7.47 22.02 7.04
CA LEU A 160 -6.21 22.75 7.18
C LEU A 160 -6.44 24.09 7.89
N GLU A 161 -7.49 24.82 7.55
CA GLU A 161 -7.87 26.09 8.19
C GLU A 161 -7.90 25.99 9.72
N LYS A 162 -8.41 24.87 10.26
CA LYS A 162 -8.55 24.65 11.70
C LYS A 162 -7.23 24.50 12.44
N ILE A 163 -6.15 24.16 11.72
CA ILE A 163 -4.89 23.78 12.36
C ILE A 163 -3.68 24.56 11.83
N ILE A 164 -3.82 25.34 10.76
CA ILE A 164 -2.70 25.98 10.08
C ILE A 164 -1.91 26.92 11.01
N GLY A 165 -2.61 27.62 11.91
CA GLY A 165 -1.97 28.50 12.90
C GLY A 165 -1.11 27.77 13.95
N GLU A 166 -1.19 26.46 14.02
CA GLU A 166 -0.41 25.60 14.92
C GLU A 166 0.69 24.82 14.18
N THR A 167 0.92 25.12 12.91
CA THR A 167 1.93 24.48 12.04
C THR A 167 2.96 25.49 11.55
N GLN A 168 4.00 25.01 10.87
CA GLN A 168 5.01 25.85 10.22
C GLN A 168 4.71 26.12 8.73
N ILE A 169 3.47 25.80 8.29
CA ILE A 169 3.08 25.96 6.88
C ILE A 169 2.89 27.44 6.56
N ASP A 170 3.73 27.97 5.67
CA ASP A 170 3.68 29.34 5.17
C ASP A 170 3.25 29.42 3.70
N THR A 171 3.42 28.35 2.94
CA THR A 171 3.09 28.26 1.52
C THR A 171 1.96 27.25 1.28
N VAL A 172 0.79 27.77 0.91
CA VAL A 172 -0.42 26.97 0.68
C VAL A 172 -0.84 27.04 -0.77
N ILE A 173 -0.76 25.89 -1.47
CA ILE A 173 -1.19 25.73 -2.86
C ILE A 173 -2.47 24.90 -2.84
N VAL A 174 -3.59 25.52 -3.27
CA VAL A 174 -4.89 24.84 -3.33
C VAL A 174 -5.15 24.39 -4.74
N THR A 175 -5.59 23.15 -4.93
CA THR A 175 -5.99 22.62 -6.22
C THR A 175 -7.42 22.12 -6.22
N SER A 176 -8.11 22.22 -7.34
CA SER A 176 -9.43 21.65 -7.55
C SER A 176 -9.37 20.39 -8.42
N LEU A 177 -10.38 19.52 -8.31
CA LEU A 177 -10.41 18.26 -9.05
C LEU A 177 -10.38 18.47 -10.57
N GLY A 178 -11.01 19.54 -11.06
CA GLY A 178 -11.09 19.86 -12.47
C GLY A 178 -9.96 20.73 -13.01
N GLU A 179 -9.03 21.20 -12.17
CA GLU A 179 -8.07 22.25 -12.55
C GLU A 179 -7.19 21.90 -13.76
N MET A 180 -6.78 20.63 -13.88
CA MET A 180 -5.93 20.15 -14.97
C MET A 180 -6.71 19.51 -16.13
N LEU A 181 -8.06 19.54 -16.12
CA LEU A 181 -8.88 18.90 -17.14
C LEU A 181 -9.15 19.77 -18.37
N GLY A 182 -8.58 20.97 -18.43
CA GLY A 182 -8.83 22.00 -19.44
C GLY A 182 -10.03 22.90 -19.08
N THR A 183 -10.21 23.99 -19.83
CA THR A 183 -11.14 25.08 -19.46
C THR A 183 -12.59 24.63 -19.31
N ILE A 184 -13.16 24.01 -20.32
CA ILE A 184 -14.60 23.66 -20.31
C ILE A 184 -14.87 22.50 -19.36
N LYS A 185 -14.16 21.38 -19.54
CA LYS A 185 -14.36 20.19 -18.71
C LYS A 185 -14.02 20.45 -17.25
N GLY A 186 -12.94 21.18 -17.00
CA GLY A 186 -12.54 21.57 -15.65
C GLY A 186 -13.60 22.41 -14.96
N ALA A 187 -14.15 23.41 -15.65
CA ALA A 187 -15.23 24.25 -15.12
C ALA A 187 -16.49 23.42 -14.78
N ILE A 188 -16.88 22.50 -15.65
CA ILE A 188 -18.05 21.61 -15.41
C ILE A 188 -17.79 20.72 -14.19
N VAL A 189 -16.63 20.06 -14.11
CA VAL A 189 -16.29 19.18 -12.98
C VAL A 189 -16.28 19.97 -11.68
N ASN A 190 -15.63 21.12 -11.64
CA ASN A 190 -15.57 21.97 -10.45
C ASN A 190 -16.96 22.48 -10.04
N PHE A 191 -17.82 22.85 -11.00
CA PHE A 191 -19.20 23.24 -10.72
C PHE A 191 -19.99 22.09 -10.09
N VAL A 192 -19.92 20.90 -10.67
CA VAL A 192 -20.59 19.71 -10.12
C VAL A 192 -20.10 19.38 -8.72
N VAL A 193 -18.79 19.39 -8.49
CA VAL A 193 -18.17 19.05 -7.20
C VAL A 193 -18.54 20.08 -6.13
N ARG A 194 -18.49 21.38 -6.47
CA ARG A 194 -18.75 22.46 -5.49
C ARG A 194 -20.24 22.66 -5.21
N TYR A 195 -21.08 22.69 -6.23
CA TYR A 195 -22.47 23.18 -6.11
C TYR A 195 -23.51 22.07 -6.17
N ILE A 196 -23.30 21.01 -6.95
CA ILE A 196 -24.24 19.89 -7.05
C ILE A 196 -23.97 18.86 -5.97
N LYS A 197 -22.73 18.34 -5.91
CA LYS A 197 -22.34 17.33 -4.91
C LYS A 197 -21.97 17.93 -3.55
N LYS A 198 -21.75 19.25 -3.48
CA LYS A 198 -21.40 19.99 -2.26
C LYS A 198 -20.23 19.39 -1.50
N LEU A 199 -19.21 18.90 -2.21
CA LEU A 199 -18.04 18.21 -1.64
C LEU A 199 -16.90 19.17 -1.27
N VAL A 200 -17.09 20.48 -1.42
CA VAL A 200 -16.14 21.53 -1.02
C VAL A 200 -16.77 22.40 0.05
N PRO A 201 -16.51 22.11 1.35
CA PRO A 201 -16.90 22.99 2.42
C PRO A 201 -16.23 24.37 2.30
N LYS A 202 -16.87 25.41 2.81
CA LYS A 202 -16.29 26.77 2.84
C LYS A 202 -15.03 26.75 3.70
N PHE A 203 -14.00 27.46 3.26
CA PHE A 203 -12.76 27.68 4.01
C PHE A 203 -12.25 29.11 3.76
N ASN A 204 -11.47 29.62 4.72
CA ASN A 204 -10.85 30.93 4.64
C ASN A 204 -9.35 30.81 5.01
N LEU A 205 -8.55 30.42 4.05
CA LEU A 205 -7.10 30.35 4.16
C LEU A 205 -6.49 31.58 3.50
N ASN A 206 -5.65 32.30 4.23
CA ASN A 206 -4.97 33.50 3.72
C ASN A 206 -3.81 33.12 2.78
N ASN A 207 -3.51 33.98 1.80
CA ASN A 207 -2.35 33.87 0.90
C ASN A 207 -2.26 32.54 0.14
N THR A 208 -3.41 31.92 -0.19
CA THR A 208 -3.45 30.74 -1.04
C THR A 208 -3.28 31.11 -2.50
N ILE A 209 -2.65 30.22 -3.27
CA ILE A 209 -2.62 30.29 -4.72
C ILE A 209 -3.17 29.01 -5.33
N SER A 210 -3.63 29.06 -6.56
CA SER A 210 -4.03 27.87 -7.30
C SER A 210 -2.80 27.11 -7.83
N PHE A 211 -2.98 25.83 -8.12
CA PHE A 211 -1.92 25.01 -8.69
C PHE A 211 -1.45 25.54 -10.06
N ASN A 212 -2.38 26.01 -10.89
CA ASN A 212 -2.07 26.63 -12.18
C ASN A 212 -1.30 27.96 -12.04
N GLU A 213 -1.60 28.76 -11.03
CA GLU A 213 -0.81 29.98 -10.74
C GLU A 213 0.60 29.64 -10.29
N ALA A 214 0.79 28.56 -9.50
CA ALA A 214 2.10 28.09 -9.14
C ALA A 214 2.91 27.64 -10.35
N LEU A 215 2.32 26.90 -11.30
CA LEU A 215 2.97 26.51 -12.55
C LEU A 215 3.40 27.74 -13.36
N LYS A 216 2.47 28.65 -13.65
CA LYS A 216 2.78 29.88 -14.40
C LYS A 216 3.81 30.76 -13.69
N GLY A 217 3.75 30.81 -12.37
CA GLY A 217 4.74 31.54 -11.58
C GLY A 217 6.14 30.97 -11.76
N GLY A 218 6.24 29.63 -11.81
CA GLY A 218 7.51 28.92 -11.95
C GLY A 218 8.20 29.10 -13.29
N GLU A 219 7.46 29.28 -14.40
CA GLU A 219 8.02 29.54 -15.74
C GLU A 219 9.05 30.70 -15.79
N ARG A 220 9.02 31.58 -14.79
CA ARG A 220 9.89 32.77 -14.71
C ARG A 220 11.19 32.53 -13.94
N PHE A 221 11.34 31.37 -13.34
CA PHE A 221 12.47 31.05 -12.48
C PHE A 221 13.23 29.82 -13.00
N THR A 222 14.51 29.78 -12.67
CA THR A 222 15.33 28.60 -12.93
C THR A 222 15.36 27.73 -11.69
N LEU A 223 15.19 26.43 -11.86
CA LEU A 223 15.34 25.45 -10.79
C LEU A 223 16.81 25.44 -10.33
N PRO A 224 17.11 25.71 -9.06
CA PRO A 224 18.48 25.72 -8.58
C PRO A 224 19.05 24.30 -8.51
N ASP A 225 20.33 24.15 -8.79
CA ASP A 225 21.07 22.93 -8.53
C ASP A 225 21.29 22.73 -7.03
N PHE A 226 21.31 21.47 -6.59
CA PHE A 226 21.63 21.08 -5.23
C PHE A 226 22.31 19.71 -5.22
N GLU A 227 23.04 19.41 -4.15
CA GLU A 227 23.65 18.11 -3.95
C GLU A 227 22.59 17.04 -3.63
N ASP A 228 22.50 16.02 -4.45
CA ASP A 228 21.50 14.95 -4.34
C ASP A 228 22.14 13.56 -4.41
N GLY A 229 22.42 12.98 -3.25
CA GLY A 229 23.06 11.66 -3.15
C GLY A 229 22.09 10.52 -2.79
N PRO A 230 22.54 9.27 -2.90
CA PRO A 230 21.70 8.08 -2.69
C PRO A 230 21.11 7.97 -1.28
N HIS A 231 21.76 8.51 -0.28
CA HIS A 231 21.33 8.42 1.13
C HIS A 231 20.51 9.63 1.61
N ARG A 232 20.25 10.60 0.73
CA ARG A 232 19.36 11.72 1.06
C ARG A 232 17.93 11.21 1.26
N VAL A 233 17.31 11.63 2.37
CA VAL A 233 15.90 11.39 2.64
C VAL A 233 15.05 12.24 1.70
N ILE A 234 14.16 11.62 0.95
CA ILE A 234 13.30 12.26 -0.05
C ILE A 234 11.82 12.16 0.29
N LEU A 235 11.47 11.25 1.20
CA LEU A 235 10.08 11.00 1.57
C LEU A 235 9.98 10.71 3.07
N HIS A 236 9.05 11.37 3.75
CA HIS A 236 8.53 10.93 5.03
C HIS A 236 7.16 10.28 4.77
N GLN A 237 7.13 8.96 4.81
CA GLN A 237 5.89 8.22 4.63
C GLN A 237 5.33 7.83 5.99
N TYR A 238 4.23 8.47 6.38
CA TYR A 238 3.62 8.20 7.68
C TYR A 238 2.85 6.89 7.65
N THR A 239 3.12 6.05 8.65
CA THR A 239 2.40 4.80 8.84
C THR A 239 1.33 5.00 9.91
N GLY A 240 0.13 4.49 9.67
CA GLY A 240 -0.86 4.32 10.72
C GLY A 240 -0.37 3.25 11.68
N GLY A 241 0.47 3.65 12.62
CA GLY A 241 1.03 2.75 13.63
C GLY A 241 -0.09 2.01 14.36
N THR A 242 0.10 0.72 14.47
CA THR A 242 -0.86 -0.18 15.12
C THR A 242 -0.84 -0.05 16.64
N THR A 243 0.12 0.71 17.17
CA THR A 243 0.37 0.87 18.62
C THR A 243 0.24 2.31 19.11
N GLY A 244 -0.18 3.28 18.28
CA GLY A 244 -0.23 4.67 18.72
C GLY A 244 -0.25 5.69 17.60
N VAL A 245 0.47 6.74 17.80
CA VAL A 245 0.61 7.91 16.93
C VAL A 245 1.38 7.53 15.66
N ALA A 246 0.91 7.96 14.49
CA ALA A 246 1.56 7.71 13.21
C ALA A 246 3.01 8.21 13.21
N LYS A 247 3.93 7.39 12.67
CA LYS A 247 5.36 7.67 12.60
C LYS A 247 5.79 7.86 11.15
N GLY A 248 6.66 8.82 10.89
CA GLY A 248 7.21 9.07 9.56
C GLY A 248 8.41 8.15 9.27
N ALA A 249 8.23 7.14 8.43
CA ALA A 249 9.36 6.36 7.90
C ALA A 249 10.17 7.23 6.94
N MET A 250 11.47 7.36 7.19
CA MET A 250 12.41 8.12 6.35
C MET A 250 12.88 7.24 5.20
N LEU A 251 12.43 7.53 3.98
CA LEU A 251 12.83 6.81 2.78
C LEU A 251 13.82 7.65 1.98
N THR A 252 14.94 7.03 1.65
CA THR A 252 16.04 7.67 0.89
C THR A 252 15.87 7.45 -0.61
N ASN A 253 16.65 8.20 -1.42
CA ASN A 253 16.78 7.94 -2.84
C ASN A 253 17.08 6.46 -3.12
N ARG A 254 18.06 5.88 -2.42
CA ARG A 254 18.46 4.48 -2.59
C ARG A 254 17.33 3.50 -2.28
N ASN A 255 16.56 3.75 -1.21
CA ASN A 255 15.45 2.87 -0.85
C ASN A 255 14.40 2.80 -1.96
N ILE A 256 13.95 3.95 -2.44
CA ILE A 256 12.90 4.05 -3.46
C ILE A 256 13.39 3.54 -4.83
N VAL A 257 14.59 3.94 -5.25
CA VAL A 257 15.17 3.49 -6.52
C VAL A 257 15.36 1.99 -6.52
N SER A 258 15.90 1.42 -5.44
CA SER A 258 16.10 -0.04 -5.34
C SER A 258 14.77 -0.78 -5.44
N ASN A 259 13.75 -0.35 -4.69
CA ASN A 259 12.45 -1.03 -4.72
C ASN A 259 11.76 -0.91 -6.08
N MET A 260 11.83 0.24 -6.71
CA MET A 260 11.35 0.44 -8.09
C MET A 260 12.05 -0.51 -9.07
N LEU A 261 13.38 -0.70 -8.95
CA LEU A 261 14.15 -1.62 -9.81
C LEU A 261 13.78 -3.09 -9.55
N MET A 262 13.52 -3.47 -8.28
CA MET A 262 13.02 -4.81 -7.93
C MET A 262 11.69 -5.10 -8.61
N ILE A 263 10.73 -4.18 -8.50
CA ILE A 263 9.42 -4.28 -9.14
C ILE A 263 9.56 -4.33 -10.65
N LYS A 264 10.37 -3.44 -11.23
CA LYS A 264 10.66 -3.45 -12.67
C LYS A 264 11.18 -4.80 -13.12
N ALA A 265 12.18 -5.37 -12.44
CA ALA A 265 12.80 -6.64 -12.80
C ALA A 265 11.78 -7.80 -12.85
N ILE A 266 10.79 -7.77 -11.96
CA ILE A 266 9.71 -8.76 -11.93
C ILE A 266 8.70 -8.47 -13.06
N LEU A 267 8.18 -7.26 -13.15
CA LEU A 267 7.13 -6.90 -14.10
C LEU A 267 7.55 -7.05 -15.55
N THR A 268 8.80 -6.75 -15.89
CA THR A 268 9.31 -6.83 -17.28
C THR A 268 9.43 -8.25 -17.81
N THR A 269 9.26 -9.28 -16.99
CA THR A 269 9.14 -10.66 -17.47
C THR A 269 7.82 -10.92 -18.22
N ARG A 270 6.79 -10.07 -18.00
CA ARG A 270 5.48 -10.16 -18.66
C ARG A 270 5.04 -8.88 -19.36
N LEU A 271 5.53 -7.72 -18.92
CA LEU A 271 5.27 -6.44 -19.57
C LEU A 271 6.38 -6.17 -20.60
N THR A 272 6.13 -6.55 -21.83
CA THR A 272 7.10 -6.43 -22.94
C THR A 272 6.63 -5.47 -24.02
N ASP A 273 5.39 -5.02 -23.98
CA ASP A 273 4.77 -4.13 -24.96
C ASP A 273 5.01 -2.66 -24.58
N GLU A 274 5.32 -1.85 -25.59
CA GLU A 274 5.48 -0.40 -25.43
C GLU A 274 4.18 0.34 -25.10
N SER A 275 3.04 -0.34 -25.16
CA SER A 275 1.70 0.22 -24.95
C SER A 275 1.07 -0.11 -23.61
N GLU A 276 1.86 -0.50 -22.61
CA GLU A 276 1.34 -0.92 -21.32
C GLU A 276 0.55 0.19 -20.60
N ARG A 277 -0.56 -0.21 -19.97
CA ARG A 277 -1.44 0.69 -19.24
C ARG A 277 -1.79 0.10 -17.88
N VAL A 278 -1.48 0.85 -16.83
CA VAL A 278 -1.79 0.44 -15.46
C VAL A 278 -3.01 1.20 -14.96
N LEU A 279 -4.01 0.46 -14.51
CA LEU A 279 -5.10 1.07 -13.74
C LEU A 279 -4.60 1.33 -12.31
N CYS A 280 -4.74 2.56 -11.84
CA CYS A 280 -4.30 3.02 -10.53
C CYS A 280 -5.49 3.42 -9.65
N PRO A 281 -6.23 2.48 -9.06
CA PRO A 281 -7.29 2.77 -8.10
C PRO A 281 -6.74 3.03 -6.70
N LEU A 282 -5.56 2.49 -6.37
CA LEU A 282 -4.92 2.73 -5.10
C LEU A 282 -4.33 4.14 -5.04
N PRO A 283 -4.39 4.80 -3.87
CA PRO A 283 -3.96 6.19 -3.75
C PRO A 283 -2.45 6.35 -3.90
N LEU A 284 -2.02 7.30 -4.73
CA LEU A 284 -0.61 7.62 -4.96
C LEU A 284 0.11 8.17 -3.72
N TYR A 285 -0.63 8.72 -2.76
CA TYR A 285 -0.05 9.12 -1.46
C TYR A 285 0.31 7.92 -0.56
N HIS A 286 -0.09 6.70 -0.94
CA HIS A 286 0.32 5.47 -0.27
C HIS A 286 1.50 4.83 -1.00
N ILE A 287 2.50 4.36 -0.24
CA ILE A 287 3.77 3.89 -0.79
C ILE A 287 3.60 2.75 -1.82
N PHE A 288 2.57 1.92 -1.71
CA PHE A 288 2.31 0.85 -2.68
C PHE A 288 2.05 1.41 -4.09
N ALA A 289 1.06 2.28 -4.25
CA ALA A 289 0.78 2.87 -5.55
C ALA A 289 1.88 3.87 -5.97
N PHE A 290 2.47 4.59 -5.04
CA PHE A 290 3.61 5.46 -5.28
C PHE A 290 4.75 4.74 -5.99
N THR A 291 5.23 3.63 -5.44
CA THR A 291 6.37 2.92 -6.03
C THR A 291 5.95 2.07 -7.23
N THR A 292 4.83 1.33 -7.14
CA THR A 292 4.41 0.40 -8.20
C THR A 292 3.77 1.12 -9.38
N ASN A 293 2.67 1.88 -9.15
CA ASN A 293 1.86 2.47 -10.22
C ASN A 293 2.49 3.75 -10.80
N CYS A 294 3.19 4.54 -9.98
CA CYS A 294 3.85 5.73 -10.47
C CYS A 294 5.26 5.41 -10.97
N LEU A 295 6.20 5.04 -10.10
CA LEU A 295 7.60 4.95 -10.47
C LEU A 295 7.95 3.71 -11.31
N ALA A 296 7.55 2.50 -10.89
CA ALA A 296 7.91 1.29 -11.62
C ALA A 296 7.27 1.26 -13.02
N MET A 297 6.03 1.71 -13.16
CA MET A 297 5.37 1.81 -14.47
C MET A 297 5.99 2.90 -15.35
N MET A 298 6.44 4.01 -14.75
CA MET A 298 7.22 5.04 -15.45
C MET A 298 8.54 4.49 -16.03
N SER A 299 9.16 3.54 -15.33
CA SER A 299 10.43 2.93 -15.77
C SER A 299 10.32 2.11 -17.05
N VAL A 300 9.11 1.79 -17.49
CA VAL A 300 8.81 1.08 -18.75
C VAL A 300 8.03 1.94 -19.74
N GLY A 301 7.83 3.22 -19.46
CA GLY A 301 7.13 4.16 -20.33
C GLY A 301 5.63 3.89 -20.47
N ALA A 302 5.02 3.29 -19.45
CA ALA A 302 3.59 2.99 -19.42
C ALA A 302 2.72 4.21 -19.15
N LEU A 303 1.42 4.10 -19.46
CA LEU A 303 0.39 5.06 -19.07
C LEU A 303 -0.24 4.64 -17.75
N SER A 304 -0.18 5.50 -16.73
CA SER A 304 -0.90 5.32 -15.48
C SER A 304 -2.29 5.99 -15.55
N VAL A 305 -3.34 5.17 -15.53
CA VAL A 305 -4.74 5.60 -15.55
C VAL A 305 -5.21 5.79 -14.12
N LEU A 306 -5.30 7.04 -13.68
CA LEU A 306 -5.60 7.44 -12.32
C LEU A 306 -7.11 7.38 -12.05
N VAL A 307 -7.50 6.63 -11.03
CA VAL A 307 -8.87 6.61 -10.50
C VAL A 307 -8.92 7.52 -9.27
N THR A 308 -9.69 8.58 -9.35
CA THR A 308 -9.78 9.60 -8.28
C THR A 308 -10.52 9.07 -7.04
N ASN A 309 -11.54 8.25 -7.24
CA ASN A 309 -12.33 7.64 -6.16
C ASN A 309 -12.50 6.14 -6.41
N PRO A 310 -11.75 5.26 -5.74
CA PRO A 310 -11.85 3.81 -5.95
C PRO A 310 -13.16 3.18 -5.44
N ARG A 311 -13.97 3.93 -4.68
CA ARG A 311 -15.31 3.49 -4.24
C ARG A 311 -16.37 3.68 -5.33
N ASP A 312 -16.08 4.47 -6.34
CA ASP A 312 -16.92 4.66 -7.54
C ASP A 312 -16.54 3.58 -8.57
N LEU A 313 -17.19 2.40 -8.45
CA LEU A 313 -16.92 1.24 -9.30
C LEU A 313 -17.27 1.51 -10.75
N ASP A 314 -18.30 2.32 -11.03
CA ASP A 314 -18.67 2.73 -12.39
C ASP A 314 -17.51 3.49 -13.06
N SER A 315 -16.79 4.32 -12.31
CA SER A 315 -15.61 5.01 -12.83
C SER A 315 -14.50 4.02 -13.22
N ILE A 316 -14.28 2.96 -12.45
CA ILE A 316 -13.32 1.90 -12.77
C ILE A 316 -13.73 1.15 -14.03
N VAL A 317 -15.00 0.74 -14.13
CA VAL A 317 -15.57 0.09 -15.32
C VAL A 317 -15.40 0.96 -16.56
N LYS A 318 -15.62 2.27 -16.43
CA LYS A 318 -15.41 3.24 -17.51
C LYS A 318 -13.96 3.27 -17.99
N GLU A 319 -13.01 3.26 -17.07
CA GLU A 319 -11.59 3.29 -17.46
C GLU A 319 -11.15 1.97 -18.13
N PHE A 320 -11.67 0.81 -17.73
CA PHE A 320 -11.49 -0.45 -18.46
C PHE A 320 -12.07 -0.41 -19.88
N LYS A 321 -13.19 0.28 -20.10
CA LYS A 321 -13.77 0.47 -21.44
C LYS A 321 -12.97 1.44 -22.31
N ASN A 322 -12.36 2.45 -21.69
CA ASN A 322 -11.61 3.49 -22.39
C ASN A 322 -10.18 3.07 -22.73
N TYR A 323 -9.59 2.18 -21.91
CA TYR A 323 -8.20 1.79 -22.02
C TYR A 323 -8.04 0.27 -22.00
N PRO A 324 -7.20 -0.30 -22.88
CA PRO A 324 -6.80 -1.71 -22.82
C PRO A 324 -5.82 -1.90 -21.64
N ILE A 325 -6.37 -2.02 -20.43
CA ILE A 325 -5.59 -2.17 -19.19
C ILE A 325 -4.80 -3.47 -19.21
N SER A 326 -3.50 -3.38 -18.98
CA SER A 326 -2.58 -4.52 -18.92
C SER A 326 -2.16 -4.90 -17.52
N LEU A 327 -2.21 -3.96 -16.57
CA LEU A 327 -1.92 -4.18 -15.16
C LEU A 327 -2.92 -3.47 -14.27
N MET A 328 -3.33 -4.12 -13.20
CA MET A 328 -4.12 -3.52 -12.13
C MET A 328 -3.51 -3.86 -10.78
N THR A 329 -3.43 -2.88 -9.88
CA THR A 329 -3.14 -3.10 -8.47
C THR A 329 -4.41 -2.94 -7.66
N GLY A 330 -4.55 -3.72 -6.60
CA GLY A 330 -5.75 -3.66 -5.76
C GLY A 330 -5.53 -4.25 -4.38
N VAL A 331 -6.59 -4.19 -3.59
CA VAL A 331 -6.72 -4.87 -2.29
C VAL A 331 -7.91 -5.81 -2.35
N ASN A 332 -7.96 -6.80 -1.46
CA ASN A 332 -9.02 -7.81 -1.44
C ASN A 332 -10.44 -7.20 -1.53
N THR A 333 -10.71 -6.16 -0.75
CA THR A 333 -12.03 -5.50 -0.73
C THR A 333 -12.41 -4.86 -2.06
N LEU A 334 -11.44 -4.33 -2.81
CA LEU A 334 -11.70 -3.78 -4.15
C LEU A 334 -11.98 -4.88 -5.16
N PHE A 335 -11.19 -5.96 -5.16
CA PHE A 335 -11.42 -7.10 -6.06
C PHE A 335 -12.80 -7.70 -5.81
N ASN A 336 -13.14 -7.94 -4.54
CA ASN A 336 -14.46 -8.47 -4.16
C ASN A 336 -15.60 -7.52 -4.60
N ALA A 337 -15.48 -6.22 -4.41
CA ALA A 337 -16.49 -5.26 -4.84
C ALA A 337 -16.70 -5.25 -6.37
N LEU A 338 -15.62 -5.35 -7.14
CA LEU A 338 -15.68 -5.41 -8.61
C LEU A 338 -16.32 -6.71 -9.10
N LEU A 339 -16.07 -7.85 -8.45
CA LEU A 339 -16.71 -9.12 -8.76
C LEU A 339 -18.24 -9.09 -8.56
N HIS A 340 -18.73 -8.26 -7.64
CA HIS A 340 -20.17 -8.06 -7.40
C HIS A 340 -20.79 -6.94 -8.25
N HIS A 341 -20.04 -6.38 -9.21
CA HIS A 341 -20.51 -5.33 -10.09
C HIS A 341 -20.82 -5.87 -11.50
N ASP A 342 -22.10 -5.94 -11.88
CA ASP A 342 -22.56 -6.58 -13.12
C ASP A 342 -21.89 -6.06 -14.39
N ALA A 343 -21.64 -4.74 -14.46
CA ALA A 343 -20.99 -4.14 -15.63
C ALA A 343 -19.50 -4.47 -15.71
N PHE A 344 -18.82 -4.72 -14.57
CA PHE A 344 -17.45 -5.16 -14.55
C PHE A 344 -17.32 -6.59 -15.09
N ARG A 345 -18.17 -7.50 -14.65
CA ARG A 345 -18.17 -8.91 -15.11
C ARG A 345 -18.36 -9.09 -16.62
N LYS A 346 -18.90 -8.09 -17.29
CA LYS A 346 -19.16 -8.08 -18.75
C LYS A 346 -18.03 -7.45 -19.57
N LEU A 347 -16.94 -7.01 -18.94
CA LEU A 347 -15.79 -6.42 -19.63
C LEU A 347 -14.97 -7.47 -20.38
N ASP A 348 -14.21 -7.00 -21.39
CA ASP A 348 -13.18 -7.83 -22.05
C ASP A 348 -11.84 -7.63 -21.35
N PHE A 349 -11.33 -8.70 -20.75
CA PHE A 349 -10.06 -8.68 -20.01
C PHE A 349 -8.86 -9.25 -20.78
N LYS A 350 -8.98 -9.50 -22.09
CA LYS A 350 -7.89 -10.11 -22.92
C LYS A 350 -6.55 -9.38 -22.85
N LYS A 351 -6.55 -8.09 -22.50
CA LYS A 351 -5.34 -7.28 -22.36
C LYS A 351 -4.78 -7.26 -20.95
N LEU A 352 -5.54 -7.73 -19.97
CA LEU A 352 -5.12 -7.77 -18.58
C LEU A 352 -4.11 -8.91 -18.38
N LYS A 353 -2.86 -8.55 -18.14
CA LYS A 353 -1.72 -9.48 -18.02
C LYS A 353 -1.36 -9.77 -16.56
N ILE A 354 -1.51 -8.76 -15.70
CA ILE A 354 -1.06 -8.82 -14.31
C ILE A 354 -2.08 -8.14 -13.39
N CYS A 355 -2.49 -8.84 -12.34
CA CYS A 355 -3.21 -8.28 -11.20
C CYS A 355 -2.37 -8.45 -9.95
N VAL A 356 -2.06 -7.37 -9.25
CA VAL A 356 -1.28 -7.41 -8.01
C VAL A 356 -2.16 -7.08 -6.83
N GLY A 357 -2.31 -8.03 -5.92
CA GLY A 357 -2.95 -7.86 -4.62
C GLY A 357 -1.92 -7.57 -3.54
N GLY A 358 -2.17 -6.61 -2.67
CA GLY A 358 -1.27 -6.29 -1.57
C GLY A 358 -1.92 -5.47 -0.47
N GLY A 359 -1.17 -5.19 0.60
CA GLY A 359 -1.65 -4.42 1.74
C GLY A 359 -2.53 -5.22 2.73
N MET A 360 -3.11 -6.32 2.29
CA MET A 360 -3.82 -7.33 3.10
C MET A 360 -3.86 -8.65 2.32
N ALA A 361 -4.10 -9.75 3.01
CA ALA A 361 -4.29 -11.05 2.37
C ALA A 361 -5.46 -11.03 1.38
N VAL A 362 -5.32 -11.74 0.27
CA VAL A 362 -6.41 -11.95 -0.68
C VAL A 362 -7.12 -13.24 -0.31
N GLN A 363 -8.42 -13.16 -0.10
CA GLN A 363 -9.24 -14.32 0.22
C GLN A 363 -9.26 -15.30 -0.96
N GLN A 364 -9.15 -16.59 -0.67
CA GLN A 364 -9.09 -17.64 -1.68
C GLN A 364 -10.31 -17.59 -2.62
N SER A 365 -11.51 -17.47 -2.09
CA SER A 365 -12.74 -17.38 -2.89
C SER A 365 -12.75 -16.17 -3.83
N VAL A 366 -12.20 -15.03 -3.39
CA VAL A 366 -12.08 -13.82 -4.23
C VAL A 366 -11.04 -14.03 -5.33
N ALA A 367 -9.92 -14.66 -5.03
CA ALA A 367 -8.85 -14.90 -6.01
C ALA A 367 -9.31 -15.91 -7.09
N GLU A 368 -10.02 -16.97 -6.70
CA GLU A 368 -10.56 -17.98 -7.61
C GLU A 368 -11.63 -17.39 -8.53
N GLU A 369 -12.61 -16.68 -7.98
CA GLU A 369 -13.66 -16.03 -8.77
C GLU A 369 -13.09 -14.94 -9.69
N TRP A 370 -12.07 -14.17 -9.20
CA TRP A 370 -11.39 -13.18 -10.03
C TRP A 370 -10.71 -13.81 -11.25
N GLN A 371 -10.03 -14.93 -11.05
CA GLN A 371 -9.39 -15.65 -12.16
C GLN A 371 -10.43 -16.23 -13.14
N GLU A 372 -11.56 -16.73 -12.64
CA GLU A 372 -12.65 -17.21 -13.48
C GLU A 372 -13.22 -16.09 -14.35
N VAL A 373 -13.50 -14.92 -13.77
CA VAL A 373 -14.12 -13.78 -14.45
C VAL A 373 -13.15 -13.10 -15.42
N THR A 374 -11.90 -12.92 -15.03
CA THR A 374 -10.93 -12.08 -15.79
C THR A 374 -9.93 -12.89 -16.61
N GLY A 375 -9.76 -14.18 -16.33
CA GLY A 375 -8.68 -15.01 -16.89
C GLY A 375 -7.28 -14.64 -16.40
N CYS A 376 -7.15 -13.63 -15.50
CA CYS A 376 -5.88 -13.14 -14.96
C CYS A 376 -5.83 -13.39 -13.46
N PRO A 377 -4.95 -14.25 -12.95
CA PRO A 377 -4.86 -14.52 -11.53
C PRO A 377 -4.37 -13.31 -10.74
N ILE A 378 -4.80 -13.21 -9.47
CA ILE A 378 -4.24 -12.23 -8.55
C ILE A 378 -2.91 -12.75 -8.02
N THR A 379 -1.86 -11.95 -8.18
CA THR A 379 -0.53 -12.20 -7.62
C THR A 379 -0.38 -11.41 -6.33
N GLU A 380 -0.23 -12.10 -5.21
CA GLU A 380 -0.03 -11.45 -3.93
C GLU A 380 1.41 -10.97 -3.77
N GLY A 381 1.54 -9.71 -3.32
CA GLY A 381 2.80 -9.10 -2.89
C GLY A 381 2.69 -8.62 -1.45
N TYR A 382 3.80 -8.71 -0.74
CA TYR A 382 3.92 -8.27 0.64
C TYR A 382 4.97 -7.19 0.78
N GLY A 383 4.68 -6.27 1.69
CA GLY A 383 5.60 -5.21 2.05
C GLY A 383 4.98 -4.23 3.03
N LEU A 384 5.80 -3.33 3.50
CA LEU A 384 5.49 -2.32 4.49
C LEU A 384 5.96 -0.95 3.99
N THR A 385 5.48 0.10 4.61
CA THR A 385 6.00 1.44 4.35
C THR A 385 7.51 1.49 4.57
N GLU A 386 7.96 0.81 5.59
CA GLU A 386 9.36 0.67 6.01
C GLU A 386 10.24 -0.09 5.00
N THR A 387 9.63 -0.75 4.02
CA THR A 387 10.34 -1.50 2.94
C THR A 387 10.12 -0.93 1.53
N SER A 388 9.52 0.24 1.37
CA SER A 388 9.48 1.12 0.16
C SER A 388 8.64 0.68 -1.07
N PRO A 389 7.60 -0.18 -1.08
CA PRO A 389 7.11 -1.03 -0.02
C PRO A 389 7.54 -2.49 -0.14
N VAL A 390 7.87 -3.02 -1.36
CA VAL A 390 7.90 -4.45 -1.65
C VAL A 390 9.07 -5.15 -0.96
N ALA A 391 8.76 -6.19 -0.17
CA ALA A 391 9.72 -7.11 0.42
C ALA A 391 9.67 -8.48 -0.26
N SER A 392 8.47 -8.99 -0.57
CA SER A 392 8.29 -10.25 -1.28
C SER A 392 7.10 -10.19 -2.25
N VAL A 393 7.09 -11.09 -3.21
CA VAL A 393 6.03 -11.19 -4.21
C VAL A 393 5.96 -12.60 -4.77
N ASN A 394 4.76 -13.07 -5.08
CA ASN A 394 4.55 -14.31 -5.82
C ASN A 394 5.04 -14.18 -7.27
N PRO A 395 5.43 -15.29 -7.92
CA PRO A 395 5.70 -15.31 -9.34
C PRO A 395 4.50 -14.79 -10.14
N ILE A 396 4.77 -14.05 -11.22
CA ILE A 396 3.71 -13.54 -12.13
C ILE A 396 3.54 -14.40 -13.39
N ASP A 397 4.18 -15.55 -13.45
CA ASP A 397 4.22 -16.46 -14.59
C ASP A 397 3.19 -17.61 -14.53
N GLY A 398 2.24 -17.55 -13.61
CA GLY A 398 1.20 -18.56 -13.40
C GLY A 398 1.51 -19.55 -12.27
N ARG A 399 2.67 -19.42 -11.59
CA ARG A 399 3.07 -20.29 -10.46
C ARG A 399 2.80 -19.65 -9.09
N GLN A 400 2.00 -18.57 -9.05
CA GLN A 400 1.60 -17.93 -7.78
C GLN A 400 0.89 -18.93 -6.86
N ARG A 401 1.09 -18.77 -5.56
CA ARG A 401 0.44 -19.59 -4.52
C ARG A 401 -0.47 -18.72 -3.69
N LEU A 402 -1.74 -19.05 -3.69
CA LEU A 402 -2.72 -18.40 -2.82
C LEU A 402 -2.37 -18.63 -1.35
N GLY A 403 -2.58 -17.63 -0.51
CA GLY A 403 -2.22 -17.66 0.92
C GLY A 403 -0.71 -17.56 1.19
N SER A 404 0.11 -17.36 0.15
CA SER A 404 1.54 -17.08 0.26
C SER A 404 1.81 -15.62 -0.12
N ILE A 405 2.70 -14.97 0.61
CA ILE A 405 3.24 -13.66 0.25
C ILE A 405 4.38 -13.74 -0.79
N GLY A 406 4.61 -14.93 -1.33
CA GLY A 406 5.63 -15.19 -2.35
C GLY A 406 7.03 -15.33 -1.78
N MET A 407 7.99 -14.87 -2.54
CA MET A 407 9.43 -14.99 -2.28
C MET A 407 10.05 -13.61 -2.09
N PRO A 408 11.17 -13.49 -1.36
CA PRO A 408 11.92 -12.24 -1.27
C PRO A 408 12.15 -11.63 -2.65
N ALA A 409 11.98 -10.32 -2.79
CA ALA A 409 12.28 -9.61 -4.03
C ALA A 409 13.80 -9.65 -4.32
N PRO A 410 14.25 -9.41 -5.57
CA PRO A 410 15.68 -9.34 -5.88
C PRO A 410 16.46 -8.44 -4.90
N SER A 411 17.65 -8.84 -4.48
CA SER A 411 18.48 -8.15 -3.47
C SER A 411 17.85 -8.05 -2.07
N THR A 412 16.84 -8.84 -1.77
CA THR A 412 16.17 -8.87 -0.46
C THR A 412 16.43 -10.22 0.20
N ASP A 413 16.77 -10.17 1.48
CA ASP A 413 16.84 -11.33 2.36
C ASP A 413 15.68 -11.28 3.35
N MET A 414 15.06 -12.44 3.58
CA MET A 414 14.01 -12.61 4.59
C MET A 414 14.33 -13.83 5.45
N ARG A 415 14.06 -13.72 6.74
CA ARG A 415 14.18 -14.83 7.71
C ARG A 415 13.03 -14.78 8.71
N VAL A 416 12.84 -15.88 9.40
CA VAL A 416 11.88 -15.99 10.50
C VAL A 416 12.66 -16.21 11.78
N VAL A 417 12.32 -15.50 12.86
CA VAL A 417 13.01 -15.58 14.16
C VAL A 417 12.02 -15.84 15.30
N ASP A 418 12.49 -16.50 16.35
CA ASP A 418 11.75 -16.64 17.61
C ASP A 418 11.79 -15.35 18.45
N GLU A 419 11.26 -15.40 19.67
CA GLU A 419 11.22 -14.25 20.59
C GLU A 419 12.62 -13.86 21.10
N GLU A 420 13.56 -14.80 21.14
CA GLU A 420 14.96 -14.62 21.52
C GLU A 420 15.82 -14.11 20.35
N GLY A 421 15.27 -14.05 19.13
CA GLY A 421 15.97 -13.61 17.93
C GLY A 421 16.73 -14.72 17.20
N ASN A 422 16.57 -15.98 17.60
CA ASN A 422 17.18 -17.11 16.91
C ASN A 422 16.47 -17.38 15.58
N VAL A 423 17.23 -17.67 14.53
CA VAL A 423 16.68 -17.99 13.21
C VAL A 423 16.01 -19.36 13.23
N LEU A 424 14.75 -19.39 12.76
CA LEU A 424 13.95 -20.60 12.71
C LEU A 424 14.12 -21.32 11.35
N GLY A 425 13.91 -22.63 11.38
CA GLY A 425 13.88 -23.47 10.18
C GLY A 425 12.62 -23.27 9.32
N ALA A 426 12.52 -24.05 8.25
CA ALA A 426 11.32 -24.06 7.44
C ALA A 426 10.11 -24.59 8.23
N ASN A 427 8.91 -24.09 7.90
CA ASN A 427 7.62 -24.47 8.49
C ASN A 427 7.53 -24.21 10.00
N GLN A 428 8.31 -23.26 10.52
CA GLN A 428 8.25 -22.79 11.89
C GLN A 428 7.79 -21.33 11.91
N ALA A 429 6.77 -21.05 12.72
CA ALA A 429 6.21 -19.72 12.83
C ALA A 429 7.03 -18.85 13.79
N GLY A 430 7.32 -17.62 13.37
CA GLY A 430 8.02 -16.61 14.14
C GLY A 430 7.94 -15.25 13.48
N GLU A 431 8.63 -14.25 14.00
CA GLU A 431 8.63 -12.92 13.43
C GLU A 431 9.44 -12.85 12.14
N ILE A 432 8.84 -12.31 11.08
CA ILE A 432 9.53 -12.07 9.81
C ILE A 432 10.48 -10.88 9.96
N GLN A 433 11.74 -11.10 9.62
CA GLN A 433 12.75 -10.06 9.48
C GLN A 433 13.18 -9.91 8.03
N ILE A 434 13.42 -8.65 7.62
CA ILE A 434 13.71 -8.27 6.25
C ILE A 434 15.01 -7.47 6.21
N LYS A 435 15.88 -7.78 5.24
CA LYS A 435 17.10 -7.03 4.98
C LYS A 435 17.25 -6.77 3.49
N GLY A 436 17.52 -5.53 3.11
CA GLY A 436 17.70 -5.15 1.71
C GLY A 436 17.85 -3.65 1.53
N PRO A 437 18.25 -3.20 0.34
CA PRO A 437 18.50 -1.78 0.07
C PRO A 437 17.23 -0.92 0.12
N GLN A 438 16.05 -1.52 0.09
CA GLN A 438 14.74 -0.85 0.19
C GLN A 438 14.29 -0.58 1.62
N VAL A 439 14.97 -1.12 2.64
CA VAL A 439 14.63 -0.90 4.05
C VAL A 439 14.90 0.56 4.41
N MET A 440 13.96 1.19 5.10
CA MET A 440 14.00 2.59 5.51
C MET A 440 15.27 2.94 6.30
N LYS A 441 15.62 4.23 6.31
CA LYS A 441 16.69 4.74 7.18
C LYS A 441 16.33 4.68 8.67
N GLY A 442 15.04 4.74 8.99
CA GLY A 442 14.50 4.76 10.35
C GLY A 442 13.27 5.67 10.43
N TYR A 443 12.71 5.81 11.63
CA TYR A 443 11.60 6.73 11.90
C TYR A 443 12.10 8.13 12.24
N TYR A 444 11.50 9.14 11.61
CA TYR A 444 11.87 10.55 11.81
C TYR A 444 11.67 10.96 13.27
N ASN A 445 12.71 11.54 13.88
CA ASN A 445 12.75 11.97 15.29
C ASN A 445 12.40 10.86 16.31
N ARG A 446 12.58 9.57 15.95
CA ARG A 446 12.25 8.42 16.79
C ARG A 446 13.41 7.39 16.81
N PRO A 447 14.59 7.75 17.36
CA PRO A 447 15.73 6.82 17.36
C PRO A 447 15.44 5.54 18.15
N LYS A 448 14.80 5.61 19.30
CA LYS A 448 14.48 4.43 20.12
C LYS A 448 13.55 3.46 19.41
N GLU A 449 12.53 3.98 18.71
CA GLU A 449 11.62 3.14 17.93
C GLU A 449 12.30 2.59 16.67
N THR A 450 13.30 3.27 16.14
CA THR A 450 14.13 2.78 15.04
C THR A 450 15.00 1.61 15.51
N ASP A 451 15.71 1.79 16.62
CA ASP A 451 16.59 0.76 17.20
C ASP A 451 15.81 -0.48 17.66
N ALA A 452 14.53 -0.31 18.02
CA ALA A 452 13.65 -1.42 18.39
C ALA A 452 13.23 -2.29 17.19
N VAL A 453 13.31 -1.79 15.96
CA VAL A 453 12.86 -2.51 14.77
C VAL A 453 13.97 -2.78 13.76
N ILE A 454 15.10 -2.07 13.81
CA ILE A 454 16.28 -2.31 12.95
C ILE A 454 17.45 -2.63 13.84
N ASN A 455 17.93 -3.88 13.76
CA ASN A 455 19.08 -4.29 14.57
C ASN A 455 20.41 -3.82 13.97
N SER A 456 21.51 -4.03 14.71
CA SER A 456 22.87 -3.62 14.30
C SER A 456 23.38 -4.27 13.02
N GLU A 457 22.79 -5.40 12.60
CA GLU A 457 23.11 -6.09 11.35
C GLU A 457 22.29 -5.58 10.16
N GLY A 458 21.34 -4.66 10.38
CA GLY A 458 20.46 -4.10 9.37
C GLY A 458 19.21 -4.94 9.05
N TRP A 459 18.84 -5.88 9.92
CA TRP A 459 17.59 -6.61 9.84
C TRP A 459 16.45 -5.77 10.43
N PHE A 460 15.41 -5.58 9.63
CA PHE A 460 14.17 -4.91 10.02
C PHE A 460 13.14 -5.95 10.49
N SER A 461 12.67 -5.82 11.71
CA SER A 461 11.61 -6.62 12.33
C SER A 461 10.25 -6.08 11.90
N SER A 462 9.50 -6.88 11.16
CA SER A 462 8.26 -6.44 10.51
C SER A 462 7.07 -6.30 11.46
N GLY A 463 7.11 -6.97 12.60
CA GLY A 463 5.96 -7.14 13.49
C GLY A 463 4.89 -8.10 12.93
N ASP A 464 5.18 -8.80 11.83
CA ASP A 464 4.33 -9.83 11.25
C ASP A 464 4.89 -11.22 11.61
N ILE A 465 4.00 -12.10 12.08
CA ILE A 465 4.32 -13.51 12.31
C ILE A 465 4.07 -14.26 11.01
N GLY A 466 5.06 -15.03 10.60
CA GLY A 466 4.97 -15.84 9.40
C GLY A 466 5.89 -17.04 9.47
N GLU A 467 5.94 -17.77 8.40
CA GLU A 467 6.83 -18.92 8.25
C GLU A 467 7.44 -18.98 6.85
N ARG A 468 8.61 -19.59 6.73
CA ARG A 468 9.25 -19.92 5.47
C ARG A 468 8.97 -21.39 5.15
N MET A 469 8.48 -21.66 3.95
CA MET A 469 8.30 -23.02 3.45
C MET A 469 9.65 -23.61 2.99
N ASP A 470 9.72 -24.94 2.82
CA ASP A 470 10.95 -25.64 2.42
C ASP A 470 11.55 -25.11 1.11
N ASP A 471 10.73 -24.72 0.16
CA ASP A 471 11.14 -24.23 -1.16
C ASP A 471 11.38 -22.71 -1.21
N GLY A 472 11.28 -22.02 -0.07
CA GLY A 472 11.62 -20.62 0.06
C GLY A 472 10.48 -19.62 -0.13
N PHE A 473 9.24 -20.09 -0.31
CA PHE A 473 8.07 -19.22 -0.21
C PHE A 473 7.82 -18.85 1.26
N PHE A 474 7.21 -17.67 1.47
CA PHE A 474 6.79 -17.22 2.79
C PHE A 474 5.27 -17.09 2.85
N ARG A 475 4.71 -17.30 4.03
CA ARG A 475 3.31 -16.97 4.32
C ARG A 475 3.20 -16.19 5.62
N ILE A 476 2.23 -15.28 5.69
CA ILE A 476 1.86 -14.60 6.92
C ILE A 476 0.90 -15.50 7.68
N VAL A 477 1.17 -15.65 8.96
CA VAL A 477 0.25 -16.30 9.90
C VAL A 477 -0.65 -15.23 10.52
N ASP A 478 -0.06 -14.18 11.11
CA ASP A 478 -0.80 -13.03 11.64
C ASP A 478 0.14 -11.85 12.01
N ARG A 479 -0.43 -10.85 12.65
CA ARG A 479 0.30 -9.78 13.31
C ARG A 479 0.67 -10.16 14.74
N LYS A 480 1.94 -9.97 15.13
CA LYS A 480 2.43 -10.26 16.49
C LYS A 480 1.54 -9.66 17.59
N LYS A 481 1.07 -8.42 17.38
CA LYS A 481 0.22 -7.68 18.32
C LYS A 481 -1.27 -8.02 18.27
N ASP A 482 -1.74 -8.65 17.20
CA ASP A 482 -3.14 -9.04 17.02
C ASP A 482 -3.38 -10.50 17.50
N MET A 483 -2.31 -11.22 17.80
CA MET A 483 -2.35 -12.56 18.35
C MET A 483 -3.13 -12.60 19.66
N ILE A 484 -4.02 -13.55 19.77
CA ILE A 484 -4.92 -13.75 20.92
C ILE A 484 -4.34 -14.87 21.79
N ASN A 485 -4.12 -14.61 23.06
CA ASN A 485 -3.58 -15.60 23.99
C ASN A 485 -4.71 -16.34 24.74
N VAL A 486 -5.14 -17.46 24.22
CA VAL A 486 -6.19 -18.29 24.83
C VAL A 486 -5.55 -19.37 25.71
N SER A 487 -5.53 -19.19 27.02
CA SER A 487 -4.96 -20.17 27.98
C SER A 487 -3.52 -20.58 27.66
N GLY A 488 -2.69 -19.64 27.19
CA GLY A 488 -1.30 -19.91 26.79
C GLY A 488 -1.13 -20.39 25.35
N PHE A 489 -2.21 -20.61 24.61
CA PHE A 489 -2.14 -20.93 23.18
C PHE A 489 -2.23 -19.66 22.32
N ASN A 490 -1.31 -19.53 21.39
CA ASN A 490 -1.34 -18.48 20.38
C ASN A 490 -2.44 -18.76 19.36
N VAL A 491 -3.44 -17.89 19.31
CA VAL A 491 -4.54 -17.95 18.35
C VAL A 491 -4.45 -16.75 17.42
N TYR A 492 -4.46 -17.03 16.14
CA TYR A 492 -4.26 -16.04 15.10
C TYR A 492 -5.60 -15.61 14.48
N PRO A 493 -5.98 -14.33 14.59
CA PRO A 493 -7.21 -13.80 14.00
C PRO A 493 -7.42 -14.17 12.53
N ASN A 494 -6.37 -14.11 11.71
CA ASN A 494 -6.48 -14.40 10.28
C ASN A 494 -6.98 -15.83 10.01
N GLU A 495 -6.52 -16.83 10.77
CA GLU A 495 -6.97 -18.21 10.63
C GLU A 495 -8.49 -18.35 10.88
N ILE A 496 -8.99 -17.61 11.85
CA ILE A 496 -10.41 -17.62 12.18
C ILE A 496 -11.22 -16.88 11.11
N GLU A 497 -10.73 -15.75 10.66
CA GLU A 497 -11.35 -14.93 9.62
C GLU A 497 -11.41 -15.66 8.29
N ASP A 498 -10.37 -16.43 7.93
CA ASP A 498 -10.34 -17.26 6.71
C ASP A 498 -11.41 -18.36 6.76
N VAL A 499 -11.53 -19.04 7.89
CA VAL A 499 -12.59 -20.05 8.08
C VAL A 499 -13.98 -19.41 7.99
N LEU A 500 -14.18 -18.23 8.61
CA LEU A 500 -15.46 -17.53 8.55
C LEU A 500 -15.79 -17.04 7.13
N ALA A 501 -14.79 -16.60 6.37
CA ALA A 501 -14.97 -16.15 4.99
C ALA A 501 -15.38 -17.27 4.02
N MET A 502 -15.02 -18.52 4.32
CA MET A 502 -15.50 -19.69 3.54
C MET A 502 -16.99 -20.00 3.77
N HIS A 503 -17.62 -19.46 4.82
CA HIS A 503 -19.03 -19.70 5.07
C HIS A 503 -19.92 -18.92 4.09
N PRO A 504 -20.84 -19.58 3.32
CA PRO A 504 -21.57 -18.97 2.20
C PRO A 504 -22.44 -17.77 2.56
N LYS A 505 -22.80 -17.63 3.84
CA LYS A 505 -23.66 -16.54 4.35
C LYS A 505 -22.87 -15.42 5.02
N VAL A 506 -21.53 -15.46 5.08
CA VAL A 506 -20.67 -14.42 5.60
C VAL A 506 -20.15 -13.56 4.45
N LEU A 507 -20.23 -12.24 4.59
CA LEU A 507 -19.67 -11.28 3.64
C LEU A 507 -18.27 -10.86 4.06
N GLU A 508 -18.11 -10.52 5.34
CA GLU A 508 -16.84 -10.10 5.95
C GLU A 508 -16.81 -10.56 7.42
N ALA A 509 -15.60 -10.81 7.90
CA ALA A 509 -15.36 -11.17 9.29
C ALA A 509 -14.11 -10.47 9.82
N ALA A 510 -14.11 -10.14 11.12
CA ALA A 510 -12.93 -9.72 11.86
C ALA A 510 -12.92 -10.42 13.22
N ALA A 511 -11.73 -10.84 13.69
CA ALA A 511 -11.54 -11.49 14.97
C ALA A 511 -10.61 -10.67 15.87
N ILE A 512 -10.92 -10.59 17.16
CA ILE A 512 -10.08 -9.99 18.19
C ILE A 512 -10.09 -10.84 19.46
N GLY A 513 -9.05 -10.67 20.31
CA GLY A 513 -9.08 -11.13 21.70
C GLY A 513 -9.89 -10.17 22.57
N ILE A 514 -10.66 -10.74 23.47
CA ILE A 514 -11.27 -9.98 24.57
C ILE A 514 -10.88 -10.64 25.89
N PRO A 515 -10.67 -9.86 26.98
CA PRO A 515 -10.28 -10.40 28.27
C PRO A 515 -11.26 -11.46 28.80
N ASP A 516 -10.74 -12.56 29.35
CA ASP A 516 -11.51 -13.60 30.00
C ASP A 516 -10.80 -14.07 31.29
N PRO A 517 -11.49 -14.06 32.45
CA PRO A 517 -10.86 -14.41 33.73
C PRO A 517 -10.32 -15.85 33.81
N LYS A 518 -10.79 -16.77 32.96
CA LYS A 518 -10.41 -18.18 32.99
C LYS A 518 -9.35 -18.53 31.95
N SER A 519 -9.34 -17.81 30.83
CA SER A 519 -8.53 -18.17 29.66
C SER A 519 -7.52 -17.07 29.27
N ASN A 520 -7.35 -16.04 30.08
CA ASN A 520 -6.65 -14.80 29.77
C ASN A 520 -7.40 -14.00 28.69
N GLU A 521 -7.58 -14.57 27.51
CA GLU A 521 -8.39 -14.03 26.44
C GLU A 521 -9.31 -15.10 25.83
N VAL A 522 -10.37 -14.67 25.17
CA VAL A 522 -11.21 -15.50 24.31
C VAL A 522 -11.44 -14.79 22.98
N VAL A 523 -11.72 -15.59 21.96
CA VAL A 523 -11.98 -15.07 20.62
C VAL A 523 -13.37 -14.44 20.57
N LYS A 524 -13.43 -13.17 20.12
CA LYS A 524 -14.66 -12.48 19.69
C LYS A 524 -14.57 -12.20 18.19
N VAL A 525 -15.68 -12.41 17.48
CA VAL A 525 -15.77 -12.14 16.04
C VAL A 525 -16.86 -11.12 15.73
N PHE A 526 -16.57 -10.23 14.79
CA PHE A 526 -17.49 -9.27 14.19
C PHE A 526 -17.82 -9.73 12.78
N ILE A 527 -19.09 -9.89 12.47
CA ILE A 527 -19.55 -10.51 11.23
C ILE A 527 -20.48 -9.57 10.47
N VAL A 528 -20.13 -9.31 9.22
CA VAL A 528 -21.03 -8.72 8.23
C VAL A 528 -21.72 -9.86 7.48
N LYS A 529 -23.04 -9.90 7.55
CA LYS A 529 -23.81 -10.98 6.93
C LYS A 529 -23.96 -10.73 5.41
N LYS A 530 -23.70 -11.77 4.60
CA LYS A 530 -24.12 -11.82 3.19
C LYS A 530 -25.59 -12.24 3.10
N ASP A 531 -26.02 -13.15 3.98
CA ASP A 531 -27.42 -13.60 4.11
C ASP A 531 -27.94 -13.34 5.52
N LYS A 532 -29.00 -12.55 5.63
CA LYS A 532 -29.64 -12.17 6.91
C LYS A 532 -30.15 -13.36 7.70
N SER A 533 -30.38 -14.52 7.07
CA SER A 533 -30.83 -15.74 7.74
C SER A 533 -29.78 -16.41 8.62
N LEU A 534 -28.49 -16.04 8.50
CA LEU A 534 -27.38 -16.60 9.28
C LEU A 534 -27.60 -16.42 10.79
N LYS A 535 -27.57 -17.55 11.52
CA LYS A 535 -27.77 -17.60 12.97
C LYS A 535 -26.47 -17.94 13.70
N LYS A 536 -26.33 -17.44 14.95
CA LYS A 536 -25.18 -17.72 15.81
C LYS A 536 -24.89 -19.21 15.95
N LYS A 537 -25.93 -20.05 16.15
CA LYS A 537 -25.78 -21.51 16.33
C LYS A 537 -25.17 -22.17 15.07
N GLU A 538 -25.59 -21.73 13.90
CA GLU A 538 -25.10 -22.21 12.60
C GLU A 538 -23.61 -21.85 12.43
N LEU A 539 -23.24 -20.59 12.68
CA LEU A 539 -21.86 -20.13 12.53
C LEU A 539 -20.91 -20.81 13.55
N ILE A 540 -21.35 -20.99 14.80
CA ILE A 540 -20.53 -21.70 15.80
C ILE A 540 -20.38 -23.18 15.45
N ALA A 541 -21.42 -23.84 14.92
CA ALA A 541 -21.29 -25.22 14.45
C ALA A 541 -20.26 -25.33 13.33
N TYR A 542 -20.32 -24.44 12.34
CA TYR A 542 -19.35 -24.36 11.26
C TYR A 542 -17.92 -24.14 11.76
N CYS A 543 -17.73 -23.22 12.72
CA CYS A 543 -16.41 -23.00 13.34
C CYS A 543 -15.90 -24.25 14.06
N ARG A 544 -16.77 -25.01 14.74
CA ARG A 544 -16.36 -26.23 15.45
C ARG A 544 -15.92 -27.36 14.52
N GLU A 545 -16.45 -27.41 13.31
CA GLU A 545 -16.07 -28.38 12.28
C GLU A 545 -14.71 -28.03 11.66
N ASN A 546 -14.34 -26.74 11.65
CA ASN A 546 -13.17 -26.25 10.92
C ASN A 546 -12.06 -25.69 11.81
N LEU A 547 -12.28 -25.51 13.12
CA LEU A 547 -11.31 -24.93 14.06
C LEU A 547 -11.14 -25.80 15.32
N THR A 548 -9.93 -25.84 15.85
CA THR A 548 -9.65 -26.43 17.17
C THR A 548 -10.43 -25.70 18.27
N GLY A 549 -10.88 -26.41 19.28
CA GLY A 549 -11.83 -25.91 20.27
C GLY A 549 -11.51 -24.58 20.95
N TYR A 550 -10.21 -24.30 21.23
CA TYR A 550 -9.77 -23.03 21.82
C TYR A 550 -9.79 -21.85 20.83
N LYS A 551 -9.82 -22.11 19.53
CA LYS A 551 -9.95 -21.09 18.44
C LYS A 551 -11.42 -20.76 18.13
N VAL A 552 -12.37 -21.57 18.57
CA VAL A 552 -13.80 -21.34 18.30
C VAL A 552 -14.26 -20.08 19.01
N PRO A 553 -14.90 -19.11 18.30
CA PRO A 553 -15.36 -17.88 18.90
C PRO A 553 -16.32 -18.09 20.06
N LYS A 554 -16.09 -17.39 21.18
CA LYS A 554 -16.99 -17.37 22.34
C LYS A 554 -18.02 -16.25 22.25
N ALA A 555 -17.67 -15.17 21.58
CA ALA A 555 -18.53 -14.02 21.36
C ALA A 555 -18.70 -13.74 19.86
N ILE A 556 -19.89 -13.37 19.44
CA ILE A 556 -20.21 -12.95 18.07
C ILE A 556 -20.98 -11.64 18.16
N GLU A 557 -20.53 -10.64 17.39
CA GLU A 557 -21.24 -9.40 17.18
C GLU A 557 -21.60 -9.27 15.69
N TRP A 558 -22.85 -8.97 15.40
CA TRP A 558 -23.32 -8.71 14.04
C TRP A 558 -23.20 -7.22 13.78
N VAL A 559 -22.52 -6.86 12.69
CA VAL A 559 -22.29 -5.47 12.29
C VAL A 559 -22.75 -5.26 10.85
N ASP A 560 -23.13 -4.03 10.51
CA ASP A 560 -23.48 -3.68 9.13
C ASP A 560 -22.24 -3.49 8.28
N GLU A 561 -21.14 -2.98 8.86
CA GLU A 561 -19.85 -2.83 8.22
C GLU A 561 -18.70 -2.96 9.23
N LEU A 562 -17.52 -3.35 8.78
CA LEU A 562 -16.29 -3.36 9.57
C LEU A 562 -15.53 -2.02 9.41
N PRO A 563 -14.86 -1.51 10.46
CA PRO A 563 -14.01 -0.34 10.34
C PRO A 563 -12.84 -0.64 9.39
N LYS A 564 -12.63 0.24 8.42
CA LYS A 564 -11.61 0.07 7.38
C LYS A 564 -10.77 1.31 7.20
N SER A 565 -9.49 1.11 6.93
CA SER A 565 -8.61 2.17 6.46
C SER A 565 -9.04 2.67 5.07
N ASN A 566 -8.46 3.79 4.63
CA ASN A 566 -8.74 4.36 3.31
C ASN A 566 -8.25 3.47 2.14
N VAL A 567 -7.39 2.52 2.43
CA VAL A 567 -6.95 1.48 1.48
C VAL A 567 -7.72 0.17 1.65
N GLY A 568 -8.83 0.18 2.38
CA GLY A 568 -9.74 -0.97 2.54
C GLY A 568 -9.30 -2.01 3.56
N LYS A 569 -8.25 -1.77 4.35
CA LYS A 569 -7.76 -2.69 5.39
C LYS A 569 -8.64 -2.61 6.63
N ILE A 570 -9.06 -3.77 7.17
CA ILE A 570 -9.81 -3.85 8.43
C ILE A 570 -8.96 -3.34 9.59
N LEU A 571 -9.54 -2.47 10.42
CA LEU A 571 -8.90 -1.81 11.55
C LEU A 571 -9.28 -2.53 12.86
N ARG A 572 -8.66 -3.70 13.13
CA ARG A 572 -8.92 -4.48 14.36
C ARG A 572 -8.70 -3.67 15.65
N ARG A 573 -7.81 -2.67 15.60
CA ARG A 573 -7.60 -1.76 16.72
C ARG A 573 -8.88 -1.02 17.11
N GLU A 574 -9.60 -0.45 16.14
CA GLU A 574 -10.86 0.27 16.42
C GLU A 574 -11.90 -0.66 17.03
N LEU A 575 -11.90 -1.94 16.64
CA LEU A 575 -12.76 -2.94 17.25
C LEU A 575 -12.37 -3.23 18.71
N ARG A 576 -11.06 -3.31 19.02
CA ARG A 576 -10.56 -3.48 20.40
C ARG A 576 -10.88 -2.25 21.24
N ASP A 577 -10.54 -1.04 20.75
CA ASP A 577 -10.79 0.21 21.47
C ASP A 577 -12.29 0.37 21.79
N ALA A 578 -13.18 -0.05 20.88
CA ALA A 578 -14.63 -0.03 21.09
C ALA A 578 -15.09 -1.06 22.14
N GLU A 579 -14.41 -2.21 22.26
CA GLU A 579 -14.71 -3.21 23.29
C GLU A 579 -14.22 -2.77 24.67
N GLU A 580 -13.00 -2.21 24.75
CA GLU A 580 -12.47 -1.65 25.99
C GLU A 580 -13.35 -0.53 26.54
N ALA A 581 -13.96 0.28 25.66
CA ALA A 581 -14.89 1.33 26.05
C ALA A 581 -16.24 0.81 26.56
N LYS A 582 -16.59 -0.49 26.30
CA LYS A 582 -17.83 -1.14 26.80
C LYS A 582 -17.61 -1.83 28.15
N SER A 583 -16.36 -2.13 28.52
CA SER A 583 -15.96 -2.78 29.78
C SER A 583 -15.66 -1.77 30.86
#